data_adf59b4759957834dc900ac2cd2610cc
#
_entry.id   adf59b4759957834dc900ac2cd2610cc
#
_cell.length_a   1.000
_cell.length_b   1.000
_cell.length_c   1.000
_cell.angle_alpha   90.00
_cell.angle_beta   90.00
_cell.angle_gamma   90.00
#
_symmetry.space_group_name_H-M   'P 1'
#
loop_
_entity.id
_entity.type
_entity.pdbx_description
1 polymer ?
#
loop_
_entity_poly.entity_id
_entity_poly.type
_entity_poly.pdbx_seq_one_letter_code
_entity_poly.pdbx_strand_id
1 'polypeptide(L)'
;MRRLGLGIMVVSMGLTSVPVHADMFSNKNRRDIFRNQAKLLDTRGASQYENSTRLKPPSAYGTFDKRYTGKYRGEYMDMARKAARRHNVPEELFLRLVQQESNWNPHAKSHKGALGLAQLMPATARSLGVNPKDPYENLDGGARYLSRQYRKFKSWRLALAAYNAGPEAVERHGGVPPYKETKNYVKKIWGS
;
A
#
# COMPACT_ATOMS: atom_id res chain seq x y z
N MET A 1 -68.40 -24.70 -67.72
CA MET A 1 -67.49 -23.79 -66.93
C MET A 1 -66.61 -24.64 -66.05
N ARG A 2 -65.37 -24.83 -66.49
CA ARG A 2 -64.41 -25.76 -65.86
C ARG A 2 -63.53 -24.96 -64.94
N ARG A 3 -63.43 -25.28 -63.61
CA ARG A 3 -62.46 -24.77 -62.74
C ARG A 3 -61.32 -25.78 -62.58
N LEU A 4 -60.14 -25.40 -63.00
CA LEU A 4 -58.89 -26.12 -62.72
C LEU A 4 -58.47 -25.90 -61.27
N GLY A 5 -58.28 -26.98 -60.55
CA GLY A 5 -57.62 -26.95 -59.22
C GLY A 5 -56.12 -27.15 -59.40
N LEU A 6 -55.35 -26.18 -58.89
CA LEU A 6 -53.88 -26.23 -58.83
C LEU A 6 -53.44 -26.90 -57.52
N GLY A 7 -52.89 -28.12 -57.60
CA GLY A 7 -52.36 -28.85 -56.48
C GLY A 7 -50.97 -28.31 -56.12
N ILE A 8 -50.78 -27.84 -54.91
CA ILE A 8 -49.49 -27.45 -54.36
C ILE A 8 -48.88 -28.65 -53.63
N MET A 9 -47.80 -29.16 -54.24
CA MET A 9 -46.99 -30.22 -53.67
C MET A 9 -46.02 -29.60 -52.62
N VAL A 10 -46.22 -29.84 -51.33
CA VAL A 10 -45.34 -29.45 -50.27
C VAL A 10 -44.26 -30.53 -50.11
N VAL A 11 -43.03 -30.19 -50.52
CA VAL A 11 -41.86 -31.03 -50.26
C VAL A 11 -41.37 -30.71 -48.85
N SER A 12 -41.56 -31.63 -47.92
CA SER A 12 -41.04 -31.57 -46.54
C SER A 12 -39.58 -31.96 -46.61
N MET A 13 -38.70 -30.94 -46.49
CA MET A 13 -37.28 -31.12 -46.28
C MET A 13 -37.05 -31.36 -44.78
N GLY A 14 -36.78 -32.61 -44.40
CA GLY A 14 -36.39 -32.97 -43.05
C GLY A 14 -35.01 -32.41 -42.71
N LEU A 15 -34.95 -31.41 -41.82
CA LEU A 15 -33.69 -30.99 -41.19
C LEU A 15 -33.30 -32.06 -40.16
N THR A 16 -32.31 -32.87 -40.50
CA THR A 16 -31.59 -33.69 -39.52
C THR A 16 -30.68 -32.77 -38.70
N SER A 17 -31.08 -32.48 -37.48
CA SER A 17 -30.22 -31.77 -36.50
C SER A 17 -29.12 -32.72 -36.06
N VAL A 18 -27.89 -32.43 -36.50
CA VAL A 18 -26.67 -33.03 -35.94
C VAL A 18 -26.45 -32.44 -34.58
N PRO A 19 -26.32 -33.21 -33.48
CA PRO A 19 -25.97 -32.65 -32.20
C PRO A 19 -24.54 -32.13 -32.27
N VAL A 20 -24.38 -30.81 -32.23
CA VAL A 20 -23.08 -30.16 -31.98
C VAL A 20 -22.67 -30.52 -30.56
N HIS A 21 -21.65 -31.35 -30.42
CA HIS A 21 -21.01 -31.63 -29.15
C HIS A 21 -20.35 -30.34 -28.66
N ALA A 22 -21.06 -29.58 -27.80
CA ALA A 22 -20.57 -28.37 -27.14
C ALA A 22 -19.74 -28.67 -25.88
N ASP A 23 -18.99 -29.78 -25.85
CA ASP A 23 -18.27 -30.23 -24.67
C ASP A 23 -16.73 -30.18 -24.80
N MET A 24 -16.19 -29.37 -25.72
CA MET A 24 -14.72 -29.30 -25.86
C MET A 24 -14.05 -28.13 -25.12
N PHE A 25 -14.80 -27.35 -24.35
CA PHE A 25 -14.17 -26.32 -23.50
C PHE A 25 -14.82 -26.29 -22.11
N SER A 26 -14.54 -27.34 -21.34
CA SER A 26 -14.82 -27.30 -19.91
C SER A 26 -14.19 -26.02 -19.30
N ASN A 27 -15.00 -25.25 -18.58
CA ASN A 27 -14.63 -23.99 -17.93
C ASN A 27 -13.41 -24.14 -16.98
N LYS A 28 -13.08 -25.37 -16.61
CA LYS A 28 -11.93 -25.77 -15.80
C LYS A 28 -10.61 -25.65 -16.59
N ASN A 29 -10.58 -26.16 -17.84
CA ASN A 29 -9.38 -26.10 -18.70
C ASN A 29 -9.02 -24.65 -19.11
N ARG A 30 -10.00 -23.80 -19.35
CA ARG A 30 -9.75 -22.37 -19.62
C ARG A 30 -9.12 -21.65 -18.42
N ARG A 31 -9.61 -21.91 -17.21
CA ARG A 31 -9.04 -21.33 -15.99
C ARG A 31 -7.61 -21.80 -15.73
N ASP A 32 -7.31 -23.06 -16.01
CA ASP A 32 -5.97 -23.62 -15.81
C ASP A 32 -4.99 -23.13 -16.87
N ILE A 33 -5.42 -22.96 -18.13
CA ILE A 33 -4.61 -22.34 -19.19
C ILE A 33 -4.33 -20.87 -18.86
N PHE A 34 -5.33 -20.09 -18.44
CA PHE A 34 -5.13 -18.69 -18.01
C PHE A 34 -4.23 -18.58 -16.78
N ARG A 35 -4.39 -19.48 -15.79
CA ARG A 35 -3.54 -19.51 -14.60
C ARG A 35 -2.10 -19.87 -14.92
N ASN A 36 -1.86 -20.78 -15.84
CA ASN A 36 -0.54 -21.20 -16.29
C ASN A 36 0.13 -20.15 -17.19
N GLN A 37 -0.62 -19.46 -18.06
CA GLN A 37 -0.11 -18.33 -18.83
C GLN A 37 0.19 -17.11 -17.96
N ALA A 38 -0.66 -16.80 -16.99
CA ALA A 38 -0.38 -15.72 -16.02
C ALA A 38 0.86 -16.03 -15.20
N LYS A 39 1.06 -17.27 -14.76
CA LYS A 39 2.25 -17.70 -14.01
C LYS A 39 3.53 -17.65 -14.84
N LEU A 40 3.46 -17.97 -16.14
CA LEU A 40 4.60 -17.87 -17.08
C LEU A 40 4.97 -16.41 -17.41
N LEU A 41 3.99 -15.52 -17.48
CA LEU A 41 4.21 -14.09 -17.69
C LEU A 41 4.75 -13.41 -16.44
N ASP A 42 4.25 -13.78 -15.25
CA ASP A 42 4.76 -13.26 -13.96
C ASP A 42 6.19 -13.71 -13.67
N THR A 43 6.56 -14.95 -13.94
CA THR A 43 7.91 -15.44 -13.62
C THR A 43 8.98 -14.99 -14.62
N ARG A 44 8.67 -14.87 -15.90
CA ARG A 44 9.64 -14.36 -16.90
C ARG A 44 9.75 -12.85 -16.93
N GLY A 45 8.65 -12.13 -16.68
CA GLY A 45 8.65 -10.68 -16.52
C GLY A 45 9.30 -10.23 -15.22
N ALA A 46 8.94 -10.82 -14.09
CA ALA A 46 9.42 -10.42 -12.77
C ALA A 46 10.96 -10.58 -12.64
N SER A 47 11.54 -11.67 -13.11
CA SER A 47 12.99 -11.89 -13.03
C SER A 47 13.81 -10.97 -13.94
N GLN A 48 13.24 -10.53 -15.08
CA GLN A 48 13.87 -9.56 -15.97
C GLN A 48 13.82 -8.14 -15.42
N TYR A 49 12.81 -7.83 -14.58
CA TYR A 49 12.62 -6.50 -14.00
C TYR A 49 13.17 -6.36 -12.57
N GLU A 50 13.54 -7.45 -11.91
CA GLU A 50 14.05 -7.43 -10.54
C GLU A 50 15.38 -6.68 -10.39
N ASN A 51 16.19 -6.63 -11.46
CA ASN A 51 17.47 -5.90 -11.52
C ASN A 51 17.41 -4.57 -12.28
N SER A 52 16.23 -4.17 -12.77
CA SER A 52 16.07 -2.92 -13.52
C SER A 52 15.77 -1.77 -12.55
N THR A 53 16.80 -1.06 -12.14
CA THR A 53 16.66 0.23 -11.42
C THR A 53 15.94 1.31 -12.26
N ARG A 54 15.77 1.08 -13.57
CA ARG A 54 15.20 2.03 -14.52
C ARG A 54 13.67 2.03 -14.59
N LEU A 55 12.99 1.02 -14.01
CA LEU A 55 11.54 0.84 -14.10
C LEU A 55 10.82 0.88 -12.75
N LYS A 56 11.51 1.22 -11.66
CA LYS A 56 10.80 1.69 -10.47
C LYS A 56 10.21 3.06 -10.83
N PRO A 57 8.88 3.22 -10.87
CA PRO A 57 8.32 4.56 -11.06
C PRO A 57 8.97 5.46 -10.01
N PRO A 58 9.43 6.68 -10.38
CA PRO A 58 9.94 7.59 -9.38
C PRO A 58 8.87 7.68 -8.32
N SER A 59 9.20 7.37 -7.07
CA SER A 59 8.22 7.49 -6.01
C SER A 59 7.75 8.93 -6.04
N ALA A 60 6.46 9.16 -6.26
CA ALA A 60 5.88 10.51 -6.34
C ALA A 60 6.17 11.34 -5.08
N TYR A 61 6.84 10.76 -4.11
CA TYR A 61 7.08 11.27 -2.76
C TYR A 61 8.57 11.43 -2.39
N GLY A 62 9.47 11.49 -3.37
CA GLY A 62 10.91 11.63 -3.10
C GLY A 62 11.57 10.32 -2.65
N THR A 63 12.85 10.18 -2.97
CA THR A 63 13.65 9.00 -2.59
C THR A 63 14.24 9.20 -1.20
N PHE A 64 13.96 8.25 -0.30
CA PHE A 64 14.72 8.07 0.93
C PHE A 64 15.65 6.87 0.73
N ASP A 65 16.94 7.12 0.64
CA ASP A 65 17.97 6.13 0.27
C ASP A 65 18.62 5.41 1.47
N LYS A 66 18.34 5.86 2.69
CA LYS A 66 18.94 5.29 3.91
C LYS A 66 18.19 4.06 4.37
N ARG A 67 18.88 2.92 4.42
CA ARG A 67 18.33 1.67 4.92
C ARG A 67 18.09 1.70 6.43
N TYR A 68 17.12 0.94 6.88
CA TYR A 68 16.91 0.67 8.29
C TYR A 68 18.03 -0.24 8.82
N THR A 69 18.76 0.24 9.82
CA THR A 69 19.91 -0.46 10.43
C THR A 69 19.61 -1.02 11.83
N GLY A 70 18.35 -0.89 12.29
CA GLY A 70 17.93 -1.44 13.58
C GLY A 70 17.98 -2.97 13.62
N LYS A 71 17.99 -3.55 14.82
CA LYS A 71 18.09 -5.00 15.03
C LYS A 71 16.75 -5.74 15.01
N TYR A 72 15.63 -5.03 15.13
CA TYR A 72 14.31 -5.65 15.18
C TYR A 72 13.97 -6.35 13.86
N ARG A 73 13.45 -7.61 13.97
CA ARG A 73 13.02 -8.46 12.85
C ARG A 73 11.69 -9.18 13.15
N GLY A 74 10.93 -8.68 14.13
CA GLY A 74 9.68 -9.29 14.57
C GLY A 74 8.49 -8.97 13.66
N GLU A 75 7.32 -9.46 14.06
CA GLU A 75 6.05 -9.39 13.32
C GLU A 75 5.62 -7.98 12.91
N TYR A 76 5.92 -6.97 13.73
CA TYR A 76 5.50 -5.58 13.44
C TYR A 76 6.27 -4.95 12.29
N MET A 77 7.42 -5.51 11.87
CA MET A 77 8.17 -5.01 10.74
C MET A 77 7.40 -5.10 9.44
N ASP A 78 6.79 -6.27 9.17
CA ASP A 78 5.99 -6.47 7.96
C ASP A 78 4.71 -5.63 7.98
N MET A 79 4.09 -5.48 9.16
CA MET A 79 2.94 -4.59 9.34
C MET A 79 3.33 -3.13 9.03
N ALA A 80 4.48 -2.66 9.54
CA ALA A 80 4.97 -1.31 9.30
C ALA A 80 5.30 -1.07 7.81
N ARG A 81 5.95 -2.03 7.13
CA ARG A 81 6.20 -1.95 5.68
C ARG A 81 4.90 -1.87 4.88
N LYS A 82 3.92 -2.71 5.21
CA LYS A 82 2.59 -2.68 4.55
C LYS A 82 1.88 -1.34 4.78
N ALA A 83 1.91 -0.80 6.00
CA ALA A 83 1.35 0.50 6.33
C ALA A 83 2.05 1.63 5.55
N ALA A 84 3.37 1.63 5.51
CA ALA A 84 4.17 2.61 4.76
C ALA A 84 3.80 2.60 3.27
N ARG A 85 3.76 1.42 2.63
CA ARG A 85 3.36 1.29 1.22
C ARG A 85 1.94 1.81 0.96
N ARG A 86 0.98 1.44 1.82
CA ARG A 86 -0.43 1.86 1.68
C ARG A 86 -0.59 3.38 1.68
N HIS A 87 0.23 4.07 2.46
CA HIS A 87 0.18 5.52 2.60
C HIS A 87 1.27 6.27 1.82
N ASN A 88 1.97 5.59 0.89
CA ASN A 88 3.06 6.15 0.08
C ASN A 88 4.18 6.80 0.90
N VAL A 89 4.53 6.20 2.03
CA VAL A 89 5.68 6.59 2.85
C VAL A 89 6.85 5.68 2.48
N PRO A 90 8.08 6.20 2.32
CA PRO A 90 9.26 5.36 2.15
C PRO A 90 9.38 4.36 3.31
N GLU A 91 9.44 3.05 2.98
CA GLU A 91 9.43 1.99 4.01
C GLU A 91 10.55 2.18 5.04
N GLU A 92 11.77 2.39 4.56
CA GLU A 92 12.93 2.53 5.43
C GLU A 92 12.85 3.75 6.36
N LEU A 93 12.22 4.84 5.88
CA LEU A 93 11.94 6.03 6.70
C LEU A 93 10.97 5.70 7.83
N PHE A 94 9.89 4.97 7.51
CA PHE A 94 8.88 4.62 8.49
C PHE A 94 9.39 3.61 9.52
N LEU A 95 10.20 2.63 9.10
CA LEU A 95 10.85 1.70 10.04
C LEU A 95 11.76 2.43 11.04
N ARG A 96 12.52 3.43 10.57
CA ARG A 96 13.38 4.24 11.43
C ARG A 96 12.56 5.12 12.38
N LEU A 97 11.42 5.62 11.92
CA LEU A 97 10.48 6.36 12.78
C LEU A 97 9.97 5.44 13.90
N VAL A 98 9.42 4.27 13.58
CA VAL A 98 8.88 3.33 14.59
C VAL A 98 9.97 2.93 15.60
N GLN A 99 11.19 2.67 15.12
CA GLN A 99 12.33 2.41 15.99
C GLN A 99 12.59 3.57 16.97
N GLN A 100 12.50 4.80 16.49
CA GLN A 100 12.74 6.00 17.33
C GLN A 100 11.59 6.27 18.31
N GLU A 101 10.34 5.99 17.90
CA GLU A 101 9.15 6.25 18.72
C GLU A 101 9.00 5.30 19.89
N SER A 102 9.11 4.01 19.64
CA SER A 102 8.76 2.97 20.62
C SER A 102 9.84 1.92 20.84
N ASN A 103 10.90 1.93 20.03
CA ASN A 103 11.83 0.80 19.94
C ASN A 103 11.08 -0.53 19.67
N TRP A 104 10.00 -0.48 18.87
CA TRP A 104 9.13 -1.60 18.52
C TRP A 104 8.31 -2.17 19.70
N ASN A 105 8.14 -1.41 20.78
CA ASN A 105 7.27 -1.82 21.88
C ASN A 105 5.81 -1.41 21.59
N PRO A 106 4.87 -2.37 21.38
CA PRO A 106 3.48 -2.07 21.09
C PRO A 106 2.73 -1.46 22.30
N HIS A 107 3.27 -1.63 23.50
CA HIS A 107 2.69 -1.12 24.75
C HIS A 107 3.36 0.18 25.22
N ALA A 108 4.20 0.78 24.39
CA ALA A 108 4.87 2.02 24.76
C ALA A 108 3.86 3.14 25.05
N LYS A 109 4.10 3.85 26.13
CA LYS A 109 3.34 5.04 26.53
C LYS A 109 4.30 6.15 26.97
N SER A 110 4.22 7.30 26.33
CA SER A 110 5.04 8.45 26.70
C SER A 110 4.46 9.22 27.89
N HIS A 111 5.26 10.04 28.55
CA HIS A 111 4.78 10.95 29.60
C HIS A 111 3.68 11.90 29.11
N LYS A 112 3.68 12.27 27.84
CA LYS A 112 2.66 13.10 27.20
C LYS A 112 1.42 12.31 26.77
N GLY A 113 1.40 10.98 26.99
CA GLY A 113 0.27 10.10 26.66
C GLY A 113 0.24 9.59 25.23
N ALA A 114 1.32 9.70 24.46
CA ALA A 114 1.42 9.04 23.16
C ALA A 114 1.47 7.52 23.33
N LEU A 115 0.87 6.77 22.42
CA LEU A 115 0.60 5.33 22.56
C LEU A 115 1.12 4.51 21.38
N GLY A 116 1.63 3.32 21.71
CA GLY A 116 1.90 2.23 20.77
C GLY A 116 3.16 2.42 19.94
N LEU A 117 3.27 1.60 18.88
CA LEU A 117 4.46 1.49 18.02
C LEU A 117 4.88 2.81 17.37
N ALA A 118 3.93 3.58 16.86
CA ALA A 118 4.14 4.87 16.19
C ALA A 118 3.87 6.07 17.11
N GLN A 119 3.67 5.84 18.43
CA GLN A 119 3.45 6.87 19.45
C GLN A 119 2.41 7.94 19.06
N LEU A 120 1.22 7.47 18.69
CA LEU A 120 0.13 8.38 18.36
C LEU A 120 -0.44 9.04 19.62
N MET A 121 -0.56 10.37 19.59
CA MET A 121 -1.32 11.11 20.60
C MET A 121 -2.81 10.71 20.52
N PRO A 122 -3.53 10.60 21.67
CA PRO A 122 -4.95 10.23 21.67
C PRO A 122 -5.82 11.13 20.78
N ALA A 123 -5.54 12.43 20.74
CA ALA A 123 -6.25 13.35 19.86
C ALA A 123 -6.01 13.05 18.38
N THR A 124 -4.77 12.74 18.00
CA THR A 124 -4.40 12.35 16.64
C THR A 124 -5.06 11.03 16.27
N ALA A 125 -5.02 10.03 17.16
CA ALA A 125 -5.65 8.72 16.91
C ALA A 125 -7.17 8.87 16.67
N ARG A 126 -7.86 9.68 17.49
CA ARG A 126 -9.29 9.99 17.28
C ARG A 126 -9.54 10.68 15.93
N SER A 127 -8.74 11.68 15.57
CA SER A 127 -8.90 12.38 14.28
C SER A 127 -8.65 11.49 13.06
N LEU A 128 -7.89 10.41 13.26
CA LEU A 128 -7.62 9.41 12.25
C LEU A 128 -8.63 8.24 12.28
N GLY A 129 -9.48 8.15 13.32
CA GLY A 129 -10.42 7.04 13.49
C GLY A 129 -9.72 5.70 13.73
N VAL A 130 -8.61 5.67 14.48
CA VAL A 130 -7.84 4.46 14.77
C VAL A 130 -7.75 4.20 16.27
N ASN A 131 -7.70 2.92 16.65
CA ASN A 131 -7.36 2.50 18.01
C ASN A 131 -5.84 2.50 18.21
N PRO A 132 -5.27 3.44 18.98
CA PRO A 132 -3.83 3.51 19.15
C PRO A 132 -3.22 2.36 19.97
N LYS A 133 -4.04 1.51 20.60
CA LYS A 133 -3.60 0.32 21.35
C LYS A 133 -3.52 -0.92 20.47
N ASP A 134 -4.18 -0.93 19.32
CA ASP A 134 -4.05 -2.00 18.32
C ASP A 134 -2.79 -1.76 17.48
N PRO A 135 -1.84 -2.72 17.42
CA PRO A 135 -0.58 -2.54 16.71
C PRO A 135 -0.75 -2.24 15.22
N TYR A 136 -1.71 -2.90 14.57
CA TYR A 136 -1.96 -2.71 13.14
C TYR A 136 -2.54 -1.32 12.86
N GLU A 137 -3.58 -0.94 13.60
CA GLU A 137 -4.22 0.38 13.46
C GLU A 137 -3.28 1.52 13.85
N ASN A 138 -2.43 1.30 14.85
CA ASN A 138 -1.43 2.26 15.30
C ASN A 138 -0.39 2.53 14.20
N LEU A 139 0.15 1.48 13.58
CA LEU A 139 1.10 1.60 12.48
C LEU A 139 0.44 2.23 11.24
N ASP A 140 -0.78 1.83 10.91
CA ASP A 140 -1.53 2.41 9.78
C ASP A 140 -1.79 3.90 10.00
N GLY A 141 -2.28 4.26 11.18
CA GLY A 141 -2.50 5.65 11.60
C GLY A 141 -1.23 6.48 11.58
N GLY A 142 -0.11 5.92 12.07
CA GLY A 142 1.19 6.58 12.08
C GLY A 142 1.70 6.88 10.67
N ALA A 143 1.66 5.89 9.77
CA ALA A 143 2.05 6.07 8.37
C ALA A 143 1.15 7.10 7.66
N ARG A 144 -0.17 7.04 7.89
CA ARG A 144 -1.15 7.99 7.35
C ARG A 144 -0.92 9.41 7.87
N TYR A 145 -0.60 9.57 9.15
CA TYR A 145 -0.29 10.87 9.74
C TYR A 145 0.99 11.45 9.14
N LEU A 146 2.07 10.66 9.04
CA LEU A 146 3.32 11.09 8.42
C LEU A 146 3.12 11.49 6.94
N SER A 147 2.36 10.71 6.18
CA SER A 147 1.98 11.03 4.80
C SER A 147 1.22 12.35 4.71
N ARG A 148 0.30 12.64 5.66
CA ARG A 148 -0.42 13.91 5.73
C ARG A 148 0.56 15.07 5.92
N GLN A 149 1.55 14.93 6.81
CA GLN A 149 2.58 15.95 7.02
C GLN A 149 3.43 16.16 5.77
N TYR A 150 3.81 15.08 5.08
CA TYR A 150 4.54 15.22 3.82
C TYR A 150 3.72 15.97 2.75
N ARG A 151 2.43 15.68 2.61
CA ARG A 151 1.58 16.41 1.66
C ARG A 151 1.51 17.91 1.96
N LYS A 152 1.56 18.28 3.23
CA LYS A 152 1.56 19.68 3.67
C LYS A 152 2.90 20.38 3.40
N PHE A 153 4.00 19.77 3.76
CA PHE A 153 5.33 20.40 3.72
C PHE A 153 6.18 20.03 2.51
N LYS A 154 5.79 19.04 1.71
CA LYS A 154 6.51 18.54 0.51
C LYS A 154 7.98 18.15 0.79
N SER A 155 8.32 17.86 2.04
CA SER A 155 9.64 17.48 2.53
C SER A 155 9.51 16.45 3.64
N TRP A 156 10.13 15.28 3.49
CA TRP A 156 10.16 14.26 4.54
C TRP A 156 10.85 14.75 5.81
N ARG A 157 11.88 15.57 5.68
CA ARG A 157 12.57 16.17 6.82
C ARG A 157 11.63 17.06 7.63
N LEU A 158 10.83 17.89 6.98
CA LEU A 158 9.82 18.73 7.64
C LEU A 158 8.62 17.92 8.12
N ALA A 159 8.24 16.84 7.39
CA ALA A 159 7.19 15.93 7.83
C ALA A 159 7.55 15.23 9.15
N LEU A 160 8.80 14.80 9.30
CA LEU A 160 9.31 14.23 10.56
C LEU A 160 9.30 15.28 11.70
N ALA A 161 9.70 16.52 11.41
CA ALA A 161 9.65 17.60 12.40
C ALA A 161 8.20 17.86 12.84
N ALA A 162 7.25 17.87 11.89
CA ALA A 162 5.84 18.05 12.17
C ALA A 162 5.22 16.85 12.89
N TYR A 163 5.69 15.64 12.63
CA TYR A 163 5.26 14.44 13.35
C TYR A 163 5.58 14.55 14.84
N ASN A 164 6.80 15.01 15.16
CA ASN A 164 7.29 15.12 16.54
C ASN A 164 6.81 16.39 17.27
N ALA A 165 6.89 17.56 16.62
CA ALA A 165 6.63 18.87 17.24
C ALA A 165 5.24 19.45 16.94
N GLY A 166 4.48 18.80 16.05
CA GLY A 166 3.24 19.34 15.49
C GLY A 166 3.47 20.23 14.26
N PRO A 167 2.52 20.22 13.30
CA PRO A 167 2.63 21.01 12.07
C PRO A 167 2.67 22.52 12.32
N GLU A 168 1.96 23.02 13.34
CA GLU A 168 1.93 24.43 13.69
C GLU A 168 3.30 24.95 14.12
N ALA A 169 4.12 24.11 14.77
CA ALA A 169 5.48 24.48 15.16
C ALA A 169 6.39 24.64 13.93
N VAL A 170 6.25 23.75 12.95
CA VAL A 170 7.01 23.82 11.69
C VAL A 170 6.60 25.05 10.87
N GLU A 171 5.32 25.39 10.83
CA GLU A 171 4.82 26.59 10.16
C GLU A 171 5.34 27.87 10.82
N ARG A 172 5.20 27.99 12.13
CA ARG A 172 5.68 29.18 12.86
C ARG A 172 7.16 29.46 12.67
N HIS A 173 7.97 28.41 12.55
CA HIS A 173 9.42 28.53 12.38
C HIS A 173 9.89 28.50 10.93
N GLY A 174 8.98 28.32 9.96
CA GLY A 174 9.33 28.20 8.54
C GLY A 174 10.27 27.03 8.24
N GLY A 175 10.35 26.03 9.13
CA GLY A 175 11.30 24.92 9.00
C GLY A 175 11.32 24.01 10.23
N VAL A 176 12.41 23.25 10.41
CA VAL A 176 12.57 22.42 11.62
C VAL A 176 12.66 23.32 12.85
N PRO A 177 11.73 23.21 13.81
CA PRO A 177 11.74 24.06 15.00
C PRO A 177 13.05 23.96 15.78
N PRO A 178 13.50 25.03 16.45
CA PRO A 178 14.78 25.07 17.18
C PRO A 178 14.78 24.23 18.46
N TYR A 179 13.80 23.34 18.63
CA TYR A 179 13.70 22.47 19.80
C TYR A 179 14.75 21.36 19.73
N LYS A 180 15.55 21.20 20.80
CA LYS A 180 16.61 20.17 20.87
C LYS A 180 16.08 18.77 20.62
N GLU A 181 14.90 18.44 21.17
CA GLU A 181 14.22 17.15 20.95
C GLU A 181 13.94 16.93 19.46
N THR A 182 13.27 17.88 18.80
CA THR A 182 12.87 17.77 17.40
C THR A 182 14.05 17.72 16.43
N LYS A 183 15.09 18.55 16.68
CA LYS A 183 16.34 18.50 15.89
C LYS A 183 17.00 17.13 15.97
N ASN A 184 17.10 16.57 17.19
CA ASN A 184 17.69 15.25 17.42
C ASN A 184 16.83 14.14 16.79
N TYR A 185 15.52 14.23 16.90
CA TYR A 185 14.57 13.31 16.27
C TYR A 185 14.77 13.26 14.77
N VAL A 186 14.72 14.41 14.11
CA VAL A 186 14.93 14.51 12.66
C VAL A 186 16.31 13.97 12.28
N LYS A 187 17.37 14.34 13.00
CA LYS A 187 18.73 13.86 12.73
C LYS A 187 18.84 12.34 12.85
N LYS A 188 18.20 11.72 13.84
CA LYS A 188 18.27 10.25 14.03
C LYS A 188 17.54 9.49 12.91
N ILE A 189 16.42 9.99 12.43
CA ILE A 189 15.60 9.30 11.44
C ILE A 189 16.05 9.64 10.02
N TRP A 190 16.15 10.92 9.70
CA TRP A 190 16.55 11.39 8.38
C TRP A 190 18.05 11.21 8.13
N GLY A 191 18.85 11.42 9.16
CA GLY A 191 20.29 11.50 9.10
C GLY A 191 20.75 12.96 8.93
N SER A 192 22.03 13.17 9.08
CA SER A 192 22.71 14.46 8.85
C SER A 192 22.85 14.72 7.38
#